data_f86c2c00aae27c02e627a07e7ab715b2
#
_entry.id   f86c2c00aae27c02e627a07e7ab715b2
#
_cell.length_a   1.000
_cell.length_b   1.000
_cell.length_c   1.000
_cell.angle_alpha   90.00
_cell.angle_beta   90.00
_cell.angle_gamma   90.00
#
_symmetry.space_group_name_H-M   'P 1'
#
loop_
_entity.id
_entity.type
_entity.pdbx_description
1 polymer ?
#
loop_
_entity_poly.entity_id
_entity_poly.type
_entity_poly.pdbx_seq_one_letter_code
_entity_poly.pdbx_strand_id
1 'polypeptide(L)'
;AVAILKRASDRLSKDAVHCAARVAKSGEKVQFLLNGSTILKNGWFADEVTAKILAARPGSEVVRLERSGVWGAIAMARRLEGNAPATTPTLAAPAPSATASWRPVANAPTEGRNPKSAGFAEMPLAEAIQLMLAEDATLPGKILAESAHVAWTVEAVTKAFASGGRLIYCGAGTSGRLGVLDASECPPTFRTPASLVQGIMAGGRQALWSAVEGAEDDDAAGLRAIAARAVTAQDVVIGISASGHAPFIWGCLAEARRRGAKTVLVACNPAYRDHPLLDCAILPDSGPEVLTGSTRLKAGTATKLVLNLITTLALARSGKVMSNLMIDLNPSNSKLRGRAIRIVRDLTGAEEAAARQALEANGWVIRQALAKLSNRT
;
A
#
# COMPACT_ATOMS: atom_id res chain seq x y z
N ALA A 1 33.47 -1.27 8.15
CA ALA A 1 32.31 -2.10 8.56
C ALA A 1 32.28 -2.29 10.08
N VAL A 2 33.31 -2.87 10.72
CA VAL A 2 33.33 -3.15 12.19
C VAL A 2 33.11 -1.90 13.03
N ALA A 3 33.74 -0.76 12.70
CA ALA A 3 33.56 0.50 13.44
C ALA A 3 32.13 1.04 13.35
N ILE A 4 31.44 0.84 12.25
CA ILE A 4 30.03 1.22 12.06
C ILE A 4 29.14 0.37 12.96
N LEU A 5 29.35 -0.96 12.96
CA LEU A 5 28.60 -1.88 13.79
C LEU A 5 28.82 -1.65 15.29
N LYS A 6 30.06 -1.31 15.71
CA LYS A 6 30.33 -0.93 17.09
C LYS A 6 29.55 0.31 17.52
N ARG A 7 29.53 1.38 16.70
CA ARG A 7 28.75 2.58 16.99
C ARG A 7 27.24 2.29 17.03
N ALA A 8 26.77 1.43 16.13
CA ALA A 8 25.38 1.02 16.11
C ALA A 8 24.98 0.22 17.36
N SER A 9 25.86 -0.69 17.84
CA SER A 9 25.63 -1.45 19.07
C SER A 9 25.63 -0.54 20.31
N ASP A 10 26.51 0.47 20.38
CA ASP A 10 26.56 1.46 21.46
C ASP A 10 25.25 2.26 21.53
N ARG A 11 24.76 2.72 20.39
CA ARG A 11 23.52 3.48 20.33
C ARG A 11 22.31 2.64 20.70
N LEU A 12 22.18 1.46 20.10
CA LEU A 12 21.05 0.57 20.33
C LEU A 12 20.95 0.10 21.78
N SER A 13 22.06 -0.25 22.42
CA SER A 13 22.07 -0.65 23.83
C SER A 13 21.73 0.52 24.76
N LYS A 14 22.22 1.73 24.49
CA LYS A 14 21.86 2.94 25.26
C LYS A 14 20.38 3.26 25.14
N ASP A 15 19.82 3.22 23.93
CA ASP A 15 18.40 3.49 23.70
C ASP A 15 17.51 2.46 24.41
N ALA A 16 17.87 1.18 24.35
CA ALA A 16 17.16 0.09 25.02
C ALA A 16 17.16 0.27 26.55
N VAL A 17 18.30 0.57 27.15
CA VAL A 17 18.44 0.82 28.60
C VAL A 17 17.68 2.07 29.01
N HIS A 18 17.71 3.13 28.22
CA HIS A 18 16.96 4.36 28.47
C HIS A 18 15.44 4.10 28.45
N CYS A 19 14.94 3.33 27.47
CA CYS A 19 13.54 2.94 27.44
C CYS A 19 13.15 2.11 28.66
N ALA A 20 13.99 1.14 29.06
CA ALA A 20 13.74 0.32 30.24
C ALA A 20 13.69 1.16 31.54
N ALA A 21 14.50 2.20 31.68
CA ALA A 21 14.47 3.12 32.81
C ALA A 21 13.17 3.94 32.92
N ARG A 22 12.42 4.09 31.84
CA ARG A 22 11.12 4.78 31.82
C ARG A 22 9.95 3.89 32.25
N VAL A 23 10.08 2.58 32.12
CA VAL A 23 8.98 1.62 32.36
C VAL A 23 9.19 0.72 33.57
N ALA A 24 10.42 0.67 34.11
CA ALA A 24 10.76 -0.17 35.26
C ALA A 24 11.64 0.59 36.24
N LYS A 25 11.38 0.41 37.57
CA LYS A 25 12.17 1.04 38.64
C LYS A 25 13.62 0.51 38.63
N SER A 26 14.51 1.26 39.28
CA SER A 26 15.90 0.82 39.50
C SER A 26 15.92 -0.49 40.30
N GLY A 27 16.62 -1.52 39.80
CA GLY A 27 16.70 -2.84 40.44
C GLY A 27 15.63 -3.85 39.98
N GLU A 28 14.58 -3.43 39.29
CA GLU A 28 13.62 -4.39 38.71
C GLU A 28 14.22 -5.12 37.52
N LYS A 29 13.96 -6.43 37.44
CA LYS A 29 14.35 -7.26 36.29
C LYS A 29 13.58 -6.84 35.05
N VAL A 30 14.28 -6.61 33.95
CA VAL A 30 13.70 -6.29 32.63
C VAL A 30 14.13 -7.34 31.65
N GLN A 31 13.18 -7.83 30.85
CA GLN A 31 13.47 -8.72 29.75
C GLN A 31 13.58 -7.89 28.46
N PHE A 32 14.75 -7.92 27.80
CA PHE A 32 14.99 -7.32 26.51
C PHE A 32 14.85 -8.37 25.42
N LEU A 33 14.05 -8.06 24.39
CA LEU A 33 13.87 -8.95 23.26
C LEU A 33 14.63 -8.41 22.05
N LEU A 34 15.66 -9.13 21.60
CA LEU A 34 16.40 -8.80 20.39
C LEU A 34 15.65 -9.35 19.16
N ASN A 35 15.25 -8.45 18.28
CA ASN A 35 14.55 -8.77 17.04
C ASN A 35 15.12 -7.92 15.87
N GLY A 36 15.00 -8.45 14.67
CA GLY A 36 15.42 -7.78 13.44
C GLY A 36 16.53 -8.55 12.72
N SER A 37 16.47 -8.52 11.38
CA SER A 37 17.34 -9.35 10.52
C SER A 37 18.83 -9.07 10.72
N THR A 38 19.23 -7.83 10.98
CA THR A 38 20.63 -7.44 11.21
C THR A 38 21.16 -8.03 12.51
N ILE A 39 20.37 -8.03 13.59
CA ILE A 39 20.73 -8.58 14.89
C ILE A 39 20.75 -10.11 14.82
N LEU A 40 19.68 -10.72 14.29
CA LEU A 40 19.50 -12.17 14.32
C LEU A 40 20.46 -12.90 13.33
N LYS A 41 20.82 -12.25 12.21
CA LYS A 41 21.75 -12.82 11.22
C LYS A 41 23.22 -12.53 11.52
N ASN A 42 23.53 -11.66 12.45
CA ASN A 42 24.90 -11.32 12.84
C ASN A 42 25.12 -11.61 14.32
N GLY A 43 25.63 -12.83 14.60
CA GLY A 43 25.86 -13.32 15.96
C GLY A 43 26.74 -12.38 16.78
N TRP A 44 27.87 -11.90 16.22
CA TRP A 44 28.75 -10.96 16.89
C TRP A 44 28.04 -9.66 17.30
N PHE A 45 27.21 -9.10 16.41
CA PHE A 45 26.45 -7.87 16.70
C PHE A 45 25.42 -8.06 17.82
N ALA A 46 24.73 -9.21 17.82
CA ALA A 46 23.79 -9.57 18.85
C ALA A 46 24.49 -9.80 20.21
N ASP A 47 25.65 -10.45 20.22
CA ASP A 47 26.45 -10.65 21.44
C ASP A 47 26.94 -9.34 22.02
N GLU A 48 27.43 -8.44 21.18
CA GLU A 48 27.90 -7.10 21.57
C GLU A 48 26.79 -6.24 22.19
N VAL A 49 25.59 -6.24 21.58
CA VAL A 49 24.42 -5.54 22.11
C VAL A 49 23.98 -6.14 23.45
N THR A 50 23.94 -7.47 23.53
CA THR A 50 23.59 -8.22 24.74
C THR A 50 24.53 -7.88 25.90
N ALA A 51 25.84 -7.95 25.67
CA ALA A 51 26.85 -7.65 26.68
C ALA A 51 26.72 -6.23 27.23
N LYS A 52 26.48 -5.25 26.36
CA LYS A 52 26.31 -3.83 26.76
C LYS A 52 25.03 -3.58 27.53
N ILE A 53 23.93 -4.24 27.18
CA ILE A 53 22.67 -4.13 27.93
C ILE A 53 22.86 -4.73 29.33
N LEU A 54 23.43 -5.93 29.45
CA LEU A 54 23.64 -6.60 30.73
C LEU A 54 24.66 -5.85 31.62
N ALA A 55 25.69 -5.25 31.03
CA ALA A 55 26.63 -4.40 31.75
C ALA A 55 25.97 -3.13 32.31
N ALA A 56 25.06 -2.50 31.52
CA ALA A 56 24.38 -1.29 31.95
C ALA A 56 23.20 -1.55 32.91
N ARG A 57 22.61 -2.74 32.88
CA ARG A 57 21.49 -3.14 33.75
C ARG A 57 21.64 -4.58 34.20
N PRO A 58 22.48 -4.81 35.25
CA PRO A 58 22.71 -6.13 35.81
C PRO A 58 21.41 -6.76 36.33
N GLY A 59 21.28 -8.09 36.15
CA GLY A 59 20.08 -8.85 36.54
C GLY A 59 18.92 -8.83 35.53
N SER A 60 19.05 -8.11 34.42
CA SER A 60 18.14 -8.20 33.29
C SER A 60 18.39 -9.47 32.46
N GLU A 61 17.42 -9.83 31.65
CA GLU A 61 17.49 -10.96 30.70
C GLU A 61 17.46 -10.41 29.27
N VAL A 62 18.29 -10.97 28.38
CA VAL A 62 18.26 -10.62 26.96
C VAL A 62 17.98 -11.89 26.16
N VAL A 63 16.87 -11.91 25.45
CA VAL A 63 16.38 -13.04 24.68
C VAL A 63 16.44 -12.72 23.20
N ARG A 64 17.01 -13.59 22.37
CA ARG A 64 16.93 -13.51 20.92
C ARG A 64 15.67 -14.19 20.46
N LEU A 65 14.86 -13.47 19.69
CA LEU A 65 13.63 -14.02 19.15
C LEU A 65 13.96 -14.90 17.92
N GLU A 66 13.69 -16.19 18.02
CA GLU A 66 13.79 -17.11 16.89
C GLU A 66 12.64 -16.94 15.90
N ARG A 67 11.57 -16.25 16.29
CA ARG A 67 10.36 -15.98 15.48
C ARG A 67 10.12 -14.49 15.33
N SER A 68 9.34 -14.10 14.31
CA SER A 68 9.05 -12.68 14.02
C SER A 68 8.43 -11.96 15.21
N GLY A 69 8.69 -10.65 15.35
CA GLY A 69 8.25 -9.82 16.48
C GLY A 69 6.74 -9.78 16.73
N VAL A 70 5.92 -10.20 15.76
CA VAL A 70 4.47 -10.36 15.89
C VAL A 70 4.13 -11.38 16.99
N TRP A 71 4.89 -12.47 17.13
CA TRP A 71 4.69 -13.46 18.17
C TRP A 71 5.04 -12.94 19.57
N GLY A 72 6.03 -12.07 19.67
CA GLY A 72 6.36 -11.39 20.92
C GLY A 72 5.25 -10.44 21.37
N ALA A 73 4.65 -9.69 20.46
CA ALA A 73 3.52 -8.81 20.74
C ALA A 73 2.28 -9.59 21.19
N ILE A 74 1.98 -10.73 20.56
CA ILE A 74 0.88 -11.61 20.97
C ILE A 74 1.11 -12.20 22.36
N ALA A 75 2.33 -12.63 22.67
CA ALA A 75 2.68 -13.16 23.98
C ALA A 75 2.57 -12.09 25.08
N MET A 76 2.98 -10.84 24.81
CA MET A 76 2.81 -9.73 25.73
C MET A 76 1.34 -9.36 25.94
N ALA A 77 0.54 -9.29 24.90
CA ALA A 77 -0.90 -9.02 25.01
C ALA A 77 -1.61 -10.06 25.88
N ARG A 78 -1.28 -11.34 25.72
CA ARG A 78 -1.83 -12.43 26.55
C ARG A 78 -1.41 -12.37 28.02
N ARG A 79 -0.19 -11.89 28.34
CA ARG A 79 0.25 -11.68 29.73
C ARG A 79 -0.50 -10.52 30.42
N LEU A 80 -0.85 -9.49 29.67
CA LEU A 80 -1.62 -8.36 30.20
C LEU A 80 -3.08 -8.72 30.48
N GLU A 81 -3.63 -9.76 29.85
CA GLU A 81 -4.99 -10.26 30.07
C GLU A 81 -5.08 -11.29 31.20
N GLY A 82 -3.99 -11.60 31.89
CA GLY A 82 -3.99 -12.50 33.07
C GLY A 82 -4.22 -13.97 32.75
N ASN A 83 -4.22 -14.40 31.53
CA ASN A 83 -4.36 -15.80 31.13
C ASN A 83 -3.00 -16.50 31.10
N ALA A 84 -2.83 -17.53 31.93
CA ALA A 84 -1.73 -18.48 31.85
C ALA A 84 -1.57 -19.03 30.41
N PRO A 85 -0.34 -19.37 29.97
CA PRO A 85 -0.12 -19.84 28.62
C PRO A 85 -0.88 -21.12 28.37
N ALA A 86 -2.03 -21.04 27.72
CA ALA A 86 -2.52 -22.16 26.97
C ALA A 86 -1.43 -22.58 25.99
N THR A 87 -1.09 -23.86 25.98
CA THR A 87 -0.23 -24.50 24.99
C THR A 87 -0.38 -23.81 23.66
N THR A 88 0.74 -23.34 23.13
CA THR A 88 0.84 -22.65 21.84
C THR A 88 -0.18 -23.27 20.88
N PRO A 89 -1.20 -22.56 20.41
CA PRO A 89 -2.00 -23.11 19.34
C PRO A 89 -1.00 -23.24 18.20
N THR A 90 -0.65 -24.47 17.88
CA THR A 90 -0.17 -24.78 16.56
C THR A 90 -1.30 -24.30 15.67
N LEU A 91 -1.17 -23.07 15.11
CA LEU A 91 -1.96 -22.77 13.95
C LEU A 91 -1.60 -23.92 13.01
N ALA A 92 -2.49 -24.87 12.91
CA ALA A 92 -2.43 -25.85 11.85
C ALA A 92 -2.12 -25.02 10.63
N ALA A 93 -1.01 -25.34 9.96
CA ALA A 93 -0.74 -24.73 8.65
C ALA A 93 -2.08 -24.77 7.95
N PRO A 94 -2.62 -23.64 7.47
CA PRO A 94 -3.90 -23.66 6.80
C PRO A 94 -3.82 -24.85 5.89
N ALA A 95 -4.78 -25.76 6.00
CA ALA A 95 -4.86 -26.90 5.09
C ALA A 95 -4.62 -26.32 3.72
N PRO A 96 -3.75 -26.90 2.88
CA PRO A 96 -3.51 -26.37 1.57
C PRO A 96 -4.91 -26.16 1.00
N SER A 97 -5.34 -24.90 0.96
CA SER A 97 -6.59 -24.55 0.30
C SER A 97 -6.45 -25.20 -1.05
N ALA A 98 -7.52 -25.82 -1.52
CA ALA A 98 -7.57 -26.24 -2.91
C ALA A 98 -7.16 -25.01 -3.70
N THR A 99 -5.86 -24.87 -3.90
CA THR A 99 -5.28 -23.88 -4.78
C THR A 99 -5.88 -24.28 -6.11
N ALA A 100 -6.92 -23.57 -6.53
CA ALA A 100 -7.24 -23.55 -7.92
C ALA A 100 -5.89 -23.33 -8.58
N SER A 101 -5.35 -24.39 -9.18
CA SER A 101 -3.95 -24.48 -9.59
C SER A 101 -3.70 -23.30 -10.53
N TRP A 102 -3.20 -22.20 -9.94
CA TRP A 102 -2.78 -21.06 -10.74
C TRP A 102 -1.78 -21.58 -11.76
N ARG A 103 -2.13 -21.46 -13.02
CA ARG A 103 -1.21 -21.76 -14.12
C ARG A 103 -0.96 -20.45 -14.85
N PRO A 104 0.32 -20.11 -15.12
CA PRO A 104 0.62 -18.99 -15.99
C PRO A 104 -0.16 -19.17 -17.30
N VAL A 105 -0.90 -18.15 -17.68
CA VAL A 105 -1.49 -18.12 -19.03
C VAL A 105 -0.32 -17.92 -19.99
N ALA A 106 -0.01 -18.92 -20.79
CA ALA A 106 1.01 -18.82 -21.83
C ALA A 106 0.71 -17.62 -22.74
N ASN A 107 1.76 -16.86 -23.10
CA ASN A 107 1.68 -15.73 -24.05
C ASN A 107 0.96 -14.48 -23.51
N ALA A 108 1.37 -13.96 -22.36
CA ALA A 108 0.95 -12.61 -21.95
C ALA A 108 1.36 -11.58 -23.04
N PRO A 109 0.44 -10.72 -23.51
CA PRO A 109 0.76 -9.70 -24.52
C PRO A 109 1.94 -8.82 -24.14
N THR A 110 2.12 -8.58 -22.84
CA THR A 110 3.22 -7.77 -22.27
C THR A 110 4.62 -8.40 -22.45
N GLU A 111 4.70 -9.72 -22.69
CA GLU A 111 5.96 -10.45 -22.90
C GLU A 111 6.34 -10.53 -24.39
N GLY A 112 5.45 -10.11 -25.28
CA GLY A 112 5.70 -10.09 -26.72
C GLY A 112 6.76 -9.06 -27.12
N ARG A 113 7.40 -9.24 -28.27
CA ARG A 113 8.27 -8.23 -28.87
C ARG A 113 7.42 -7.20 -29.61
N ASN A 114 7.70 -5.91 -29.38
CA ASN A 114 7.05 -4.84 -30.14
C ASN A 114 7.76 -4.66 -31.50
N PRO A 115 7.10 -4.92 -32.62
CA PRO A 115 7.75 -4.81 -33.92
C PRO A 115 8.16 -3.38 -34.27
N LYS A 116 7.47 -2.36 -33.71
CA LYS A 116 7.79 -0.94 -33.95
C LYS A 116 9.07 -0.50 -33.28
N SER A 117 9.53 -1.21 -32.25
CA SER A 117 10.77 -0.91 -31.53
C SER A 117 11.93 -1.81 -31.92
N ALA A 118 11.85 -2.51 -33.06
CA ALA A 118 13.02 -3.19 -33.60
C ALA A 118 14.14 -2.19 -33.86
N GLY A 119 15.36 -2.47 -33.36
CA GLY A 119 16.49 -1.53 -33.45
C GLY A 119 16.41 -0.34 -32.49
N PHE A 120 15.64 -0.42 -31.39
CA PHE A 120 15.41 0.69 -30.46
C PHE A 120 16.71 1.25 -29.86
N ALA A 121 17.72 0.40 -29.62
CA ALA A 121 19.01 0.83 -29.04
C ALA A 121 19.83 1.74 -29.97
N GLU A 122 19.69 1.54 -31.28
CA GLU A 122 20.39 2.29 -32.33
C GLU A 122 19.52 3.43 -32.91
N MET A 123 18.26 3.55 -32.50
CA MET A 123 17.32 4.53 -33.00
C MET A 123 17.76 5.94 -32.62
N PRO A 124 17.68 6.93 -33.53
CA PRO A 124 17.90 8.33 -33.19
C PRO A 124 17.02 8.75 -32.01
N LEU A 125 17.59 9.52 -31.07
CA LEU A 125 16.91 9.87 -29.81
C LEU A 125 15.53 10.52 -30.03
N ALA A 126 15.40 11.40 -31.02
CA ALA A 126 14.13 12.06 -31.34
C ALA A 126 13.06 11.06 -31.79
N GLU A 127 13.43 10.07 -32.60
CA GLU A 127 12.53 9.00 -33.06
C GLU A 127 12.14 8.06 -31.91
N ALA A 128 13.11 7.70 -31.05
CA ALA A 128 12.85 6.88 -29.87
C ALA A 128 11.85 7.56 -28.90
N ILE A 129 12.00 8.88 -28.68
CA ILE A 129 11.06 9.67 -27.86
C ILE A 129 9.67 9.67 -28.51
N GLN A 130 9.57 9.92 -29.80
CA GLN A 130 8.30 9.92 -30.52
C GLN A 130 7.62 8.55 -30.47
N LEU A 131 8.37 7.48 -30.67
CA LEU A 131 7.86 6.11 -30.59
C LEU A 131 7.29 5.82 -29.20
N MET A 132 8.03 6.10 -28.15
CA MET A 132 7.56 5.86 -26.78
C MET A 132 6.27 6.62 -26.47
N LEU A 133 6.20 7.90 -26.82
CA LEU A 133 5.00 8.70 -26.58
C LEU A 133 3.82 8.27 -27.45
N ALA A 134 4.07 7.87 -28.71
CA ALA A 134 3.02 7.35 -29.59
C ALA A 134 2.45 6.04 -29.08
N GLU A 135 3.28 5.16 -28.52
CA GLU A 135 2.84 3.94 -27.87
C GLU A 135 2.01 4.22 -26.61
N ASP A 136 2.44 5.13 -25.73
CA ASP A 136 1.71 5.54 -24.55
C ASP A 136 0.38 6.25 -24.88
N ALA A 137 0.32 7.01 -25.96
CA ALA A 137 -0.89 7.71 -26.42
C ALA A 137 -2.05 6.75 -26.79
N THR A 138 -1.77 5.48 -27.00
CA THR A 138 -2.81 4.46 -27.26
C THR A 138 -3.58 4.06 -25.98
N LEU A 139 -3.02 4.27 -24.81
CA LEU A 139 -3.53 3.74 -23.55
C LEU A 139 -4.89 4.30 -23.13
N PRO A 140 -5.19 5.61 -23.25
CA PRO A 140 -6.50 6.14 -22.90
C PRO A 140 -7.65 5.44 -23.64
N GLY A 141 -7.48 5.14 -24.93
CA GLY A 141 -8.46 4.41 -25.72
C GLY A 141 -8.66 2.96 -25.23
N LYS A 142 -7.56 2.29 -24.84
CA LYS A 142 -7.59 0.94 -24.27
C LYS A 142 -8.30 0.89 -22.91
N ILE A 143 -8.09 1.91 -22.09
CA ILE A 143 -8.75 2.04 -20.78
C ILE A 143 -10.23 2.41 -20.97
N LEU A 144 -10.56 3.24 -21.93
CA LEU A 144 -11.95 3.59 -22.23
C LEU A 144 -12.76 2.36 -22.67
N ALA A 145 -12.16 1.41 -23.36
CA ALA A 145 -12.79 0.14 -23.68
C ALA A 145 -13.16 -0.70 -22.43
N GLU A 146 -12.48 -0.48 -21.31
CA GLU A 146 -12.74 -1.11 -20.02
C GLU A 146 -13.67 -0.28 -19.10
N SER A 147 -14.29 0.79 -19.61
CA SER A 147 -15.07 1.75 -18.82
C SER A 147 -16.18 1.10 -17.98
N ALA A 148 -16.85 0.07 -18.47
CA ALA A 148 -17.88 -0.66 -17.73
C ALA A 148 -17.29 -1.35 -16.47
N HIS A 149 -16.12 -1.97 -16.60
CA HIS A 149 -15.44 -2.65 -15.49
C HIS A 149 -14.86 -1.64 -14.48
N VAL A 150 -14.34 -0.51 -14.98
CA VAL A 150 -13.92 0.61 -14.12
C VAL A 150 -15.12 1.16 -13.36
N ALA A 151 -16.26 1.41 -14.03
CA ALA A 151 -17.47 1.91 -13.39
C ALA A 151 -17.99 0.96 -12.31
N TRP A 152 -18.06 -0.34 -12.60
CA TRP A 152 -18.42 -1.36 -11.61
C TRP A 152 -17.53 -1.32 -10.37
N THR A 153 -16.21 -1.22 -10.59
CA THR A 153 -15.23 -1.17 -9.51
C THR A 153 -15.38 0.11 -8.68
N VAL A 154 -15.57 1.26 -9.33
CA VAL A 154 -15.85 2.54 -8.64
C VAL A 154 -17.10 2.43 -7.76
N GLU A 155 -18.17 1.84 -8.25
CA GLU A 155 -19.41 1.64 -7.49
C GLU A 155 -19.20 0.69 -6.30
N ALA A 156 -18.47 -0.42 -6.50
CA ALA A 156 -18.14 -1.35 -5.43
C ALA A 156 -17.32 -0.67 -4.32
N VAL A 157 -16.30 0.12 -4.69
CA VAL A 157 -15.47 0.89 -3.74
C VAL A 157 -16.29 1.97 -3.03
N THR A 158 -17.17 2.69 -3.75
CA THR A 158 -18.05 3.70 -3.14
C THR A 158 -19.00 3.08 -2.11
N LYS A 159 -19.58 1.91 -2.44
CA LYS A 159 -20.43 1.15 -1.50
C LYS A 159 -19.63 0.66 -0.28
N ALA A 160 -18.41 0.17 -0.50
CA ALA A 160 -17.52 -0.24 0.59
C ALA A 160 -17.26 0.92 1.55
N PHE A 161 -16.89 2.10 1.04
CA PHE A 161 -16.66 3.28 1.88
C PHE A 161 -17.91 3.69 2.67
N ALA A 162 -19.08 3.62 2.06
CA ALA A 162 -20.34 3.96 2.72
C ALA A 162 -20.72 2.97 3.84
N SER A 163 -20.29 1.71 3.76
CA SER A 163 -20.53 0.67 4.77
C SER A 163 -19.40 0.50 5.79
N GLY A 164 -18.41 1.39 5.80
CA GLY A 164 -17.26 1.33 6.71
C GLY A 164 -16.15 0.37 6.27
N GLY A 165 -16.24 -0.16 5.04
CA GLY A 165 -15.20 -0.95 4.40
C GLY A 165 -14.07 -0.10 3.80
N ARG A 166 -13.09 -0.76 3.23
CA ARG A 166 -11.82 -0.19 2.75
C ARG A 166 -11.51 -0.64 1.33
N LEU A 167 -10.65 0.13 0.66
CA LEU A 167 -9.98 -0.30 -0.56
C LEU A 167 -8.56 -0.76 -0.24
N ILE A 168 -8.20 -1.95 -0.69
CA ILE A 168 -6.88 -2.52 -0.45
C ILE A 168 -6.28 -2.94 -1.79
N TYR A 169 -5.19 -2.30 -2.17
CA TYR A 169 -4.36 -2.68 -3.30
C TYR A 169 -3.33 -3.72 -2.89
N CYS A 170 -3.07 -4.71 -3.71
CA CYS A 170 -1.96 -5.64 -3.55
C CYS A 170 -1.23 -5.85 -4.88
N GLY A 171 0.10 -5.82 -4.83
CA GLY A 171 0.92 -5.93 -6.02
C GLY A 171 2.39 -6.18 -5.72
N ALA A 172 3.13 -6.59 -6.74
CA ALA A 172 4.57 -6.76 -6.72
C ALA A 172 5.26 -5.72 -7.63
N GLY A 173 6.54 -5.46 -7.42
CA GLY A 173 7.34 -4.59 -8.29
C GLY A 173 6.70 -3.22 -8.52
N THR A 174 6.65 -2.79 -9.78
CA THR A 174 6.02 -1.52 -10.19
C THR A 174 4.54 -1.46 -9.82
N SER A 175 3.80 -2.54 -10.03
CA SER A 175 2.37 -2.63 -9.74
C SER A 175 2.06 -2.35 -8.26
N GLY A 176 2.81 -2.96 -7.34
CA GLY A 176 2.66 -2.70 -5.90
C GLY A 176 3.02 -1.27 -5.52
N ARG A 177 4.09 -0.70 -6.13
CA ARG A 177 4.48 0.70 -5.89
C ARG A 177 3.41 1.68 -6.33
N LEU A 178 2.77 1.44 -7.47
CA LEU A 178 1.66 2.28 -7.96
C LEU A 178 0.45 2.22 -7.04
N GLY A 179 0.11 1.05 -6.51
CA GLY A 179 -0.95 0.90 -5.51
C GLY A 179 -0.64 1.66 -4.22
N VAL A 180 0.61 1.62 -3.73
CA VAL A 180 1.03 2.39 -2.56
C VAL A 180 1.03 3.89 -2.86
N LEU A 181 1.48 4.31 -4.05
CA LEU A 181 1.46 5.71 -4.47
C LEU A 181 0.03 6.26 -4.43
N ASP A 182 -0.92 5.61 -5.12
CA ASP A 182 -2.31 6.06 -5.17
C ASP A 182 -2.95 6.11 -3.78
N ALA A 183 -2.72 5.09 -2.95
CA ALA A 183 -3.21 5.05 -1.58
C ALA A 183 -2.65 6.20 -0.72
N SER A 184 -1.39 6.56 -0.89
CA SER A 184 -0.73 7.62 -0.11
C SER A 184 -1.20 9.03 -0.45
N GLU A 185 -1.75 9.24 -1.65
CA GLU A 185 -2.28 10.53 -2.11
C GLU A 185 -3.74 10.79 -1.67
N CYS A 186 -4.47 9.77 -1.20
CA CYS A 186 -5.85 9.94 -0.75
C CYS A 186 -5.98 10.81 0.52
N PRO A 187 -5.16 10.65 1.57
CA PRO A 187 -5.26 11.49 2.77
C PRO A 187 -5.04 12.99 2.52
N PRO A 188 -4.01 13.44 1.80
CA PRO A 188 -3.82 14.87 1.54
C PRO A 188 -4.89 15.46 0.62
N THR A 189 -5.42 14.68 -0.34
CA THR A 189 -6.37 15.15 -1.34
C THR A 189 -7.80 15.20 -0.82
N PHE A 190 -8.21 14.18 -0.06
CA PHE A 190 -9.61 13.96 0.34
C PHE A 190 -9.81 13.91 1.86
N ARG A 191 -8.76 14.18 2.65
CA ARG A 191 -8.77 14.11 4.12
C ARG A 191 -9.33 12.78 4.64
N THR A 192 -8.98 11.69 3.95
CA THR A 192 -9.34 10.35 4.39
C THR A 192 -8.37 9.86 5.47
N PRO A 193 -8.79 8.97 6.37
CA PRO A 193 -7.83 8.24 7.19
C PRO A 193 -6.94 7.37 6.29
N ALA A 194 -5.66 7.21 6.65
CA ALA A 194 -4.72 6.38 5.90
C ALA A 194 -5.13 4.90 5.84
N SER A 195 -6.05 4.49 6.71
CA SER A 195 -6.60 3.14 6.73
C SER A 195 -7.69 2.90 5.68
N LEU A 196 -8.27 3.95 5.06
CA LEU A 196 -9.38 3.82 4.11
C LEU A 196 -8.92 3.22 2.78
N VAL A 197 -7.79 3.70 2.26
CA VAL A 197 -7.14 3.15 1.06
C VAL A 197 -5.73 2.70 1.43
N GLN A 198 -5.42 1.44 1.21
CA GLN A 198 -4.16 0.84 1.64
C GLN A 198 -3.45 0.15 0.48
N GLY A 199 -2.13 0.20 0.49
CA GLY A 199 -1.28 -0.59 -0.42
C GLY A 199 -0.57 -1.72 0.31
N ILE A 200 -0.58 -2.91 -0.28
CA ILE A 200 0.20 -4.08 0.12
C ILE A 200 1.23 -4.35 -0.96
N MET A 201 2.49 -4.39 -0.55
CA MET A 201 3.64 -4.62 -1.43
C MET A 201 4.25 -5.98 -1.17
N ALA A 202 4.41 -6.82 -2.20
CA ALA A 202 5.22 -8.03 -2.12
C ALA A 202 6.64 -7.68 -1.68
N GLY A 203 7.18 -8.40 -0.70
CA GLY A 203 8.47 -8.06 -0.06
C GLY A 203 8.39 -6.93 0.97
N GLY A 204 7.18 -6.36 1.24
CA GLY A 204 6.96 -5.38 2.30
C GLY A 204 7.55 -3.99 2.01
N ARG A 205 7.76 -3.20 3.07
CA ARG A 205 8.21 -1.80 2.94
C ARG A 205 9.55 -1.63 2.23
N GLN A 206 10.46 -2.56 2.38
CA GLN A 206 11.77 -2.51 1.71
C GLN A 206 11.61 -2.53 0.19
N ALA A 207 10.64 -3.29 -0.33
CA ALA A 207 10.39 -3.41 -1.76
C ALA A 207 9.90 -2.11 -2.43
N LEU A 208 9.53 -1.09 -1.66
CA LEU A 208 9.24 0.25 -2.20
C LEU A 208 10.48 0.96 -2.76
N TRP A 209 11.66 0.68 -2.19
CA TRP A 209 12.92 1.35 -2.50
C TRP A 209 13.88 0.48 -3.32
N SER A 210 13.84 -0.83 -3.11
CA SER A 210 14.73 -1.78 -3.78
C SER A 210 13.97 -3.05 -4.14
N ALA A 211 14.38 -3.73 -5.21
CA ALA A 211 13.80 -5.03 -5.56
C ALA A 211 14.06 -6.04 -4.43
N VAL A 212 13.06 -6.85 -4.14
CA VAL A 212 13.16 -8.03 -3.25
C VAL A 212 12.87 -9.24 -4.12
N GLU A 213 13.93 -9.95 -4.48
CA GLU A 213 13.86 -11.10 -5.36
C GLU A 213 12.95 -12.20 -4.80
N GLY A 214 12.20 -12.86 -5.67
CA GLY A 214 11.27 -13.94 -5.32
C GLY A 214 10.02 -13.52 -4.52
N ALA A 215 9.88 -12.24 -4.15
CA ALA A 215 8.72 -11.80 -3.36
C ALA A 215 7.40 -11.89 -4.14
N GLU A 216 7.43 -11.78 -5.46
CA GLU A 216 6.23 -11.88 -6.30
C GLU A 216 5.73 -13.32 -6.45
N ASP A 217 6.61 -14.31 -6.21
CA ASP A 217 6.33 -15.74 -6.36
C ASP A 217 5.74 -16.37 -5.08
N ASP A 218 5.72 -15.65 -3.95
CA ASP A 218 5.21 -16.15 -2.65
C ASP A 218 3.71 -15.85 -2.49
N ASP A 219 2.86 -16.77 -2.95
CA ASP A 219 1.40 -16.71 -2.78
C ASP A 219 0.99 -16.81 -1.30
N ALA A 220 1.71 -17.60 -0.51
CA ALA A 220 1.46 -17.73 0.92
C ALA A 220 1.73 -16.41 1.65
N ALA A 221 2.73 -15.61 1.22
CA ALA A 221 2.92 -14.25 1.75
C ALA A 221 1.74 -13.35 1.40
N GLY A 222 1.18 -13.47 0.20
CA GLY A 222 -0.04 -12.75 -0.20
C GLY A 222 -1.23 -13.06 0.72
N LEU A 223 -1.48 -14.33 0.96
CA LEU A 223 -2.52 -14.80 1.88
C LEU A 223 -2.29 -14.21 3.29
N ARG A 224 -1.09 -14.33 3.83
CA ARG A 224 -0.73 -13.78 5.16
C ARG A 224 -0.91 -12.26 5.22
N ALA A 225 -0.60 -11.55 4.14
CA ALA A 225 -0.73 -10.09 4.09
C ALA A 225 -2.18 -9.61 4.20
N ILE A 226 -3.11 -10.28 3.54
CA ILE A 226 -4.56 -10.03 3.65
C ILE A 226 -5.09 -10.42 5.03
N ALA A 227 -4.67 -11.58 5.54
CA ALA A 227 -5.05 -12.03 6.88
C ALA A 227 -4.63 -11.02 7.97
N ALA A 228 -3.41 -10.51 7.88
CA ALA A 228 -2.87 -9.51 8.82
C ALA A 228 -3.60 -8.15 8.75
N ARG A 229 -4.28 -7.84 7.65
CA ARG A 229 -5.12 -6.62 7.51
C ARG A 229 -6.54 -6.83 8.01
N ALA A 230 -6.87 -8.01 8.52
CA ALA A 230 -8.23 -8.36 8.98
C ALA A 230 -9.29 -7.93 7.95
N VAL A 231 -9.09 -8.31 6.68
CA VAL A 231 -10.02 -8.01 5.59
C VAL A 231 -11.37 -8.66 5.88
N THR A 232 -12.45 -7.97 5.55
CA THR A 232 -13.84 -8.39 5.78
C THR A 232 -14.66 -8.34 4.51
N ALA A 233 -15.90 -8.80 4.55
CA ALA A 233 -16.84 -8.75 3.43
C ALA A 233 -17.22 -7.32 3.00
N GLN A 234 -16.93 -6.31 3.81
CA GLN A 234 -17.17 -4.89 3.48
C GLN A 234 -16.05 -4.30 2.61
N ASP A 235 -14.89 -4.95 2.55
CA ASP A 235 -13.71 -4.43 1.85
C ASP A 235 -13.73 -4.78 0.36
N VAL A 236 -13.00 -3.99 -0.44
CA VAL A 236 -12.66 -4.29 -1.82
C VAL A 236 -11.15 -4.51 -1.89
N VAL A 237 -10.72 -5.62 -2.47
CA VAL A 237 -9.31 -5.94 -2.68
C VAL A 237 -9.00 -5.96 -4.17
N ILE A 238 -8.04 -5.16 -4.58
CA ILE A 238 -7.59 -5.08 -5.98
C ILE A 238 -6.18 -5.65 -6.10
N GLY A 239 -6.06 -6.77 -6.81
CA GLY A 239 -4.79 -7.31 -7.24
C GLY A 239 -4.28 -6.56 -8.47
N ILE A 240 -3.02 -6.17 -8.45
CA ILE A 240 -2.38 -5.40 -9.53
C ILE A 240 -1.18 -6.18 -10.05
N SER A 241 -1.22 -6.55 -11.35
CA SER A 241 -0.11 -7.24 -12.02
C SER A 241 -0.19 -6.99 -13.52
N ALA A 242 0.87 -6.48 -14.13
CA ALA A 242 0.88 -6.18 -15.56
C ALA A 242 0.55 -7.41 -16.41
N SER A 243 1.25 -8.52 -16.22
CA SER A 243 1.01 -9.80 -16.92
C SER A 243 -0.09 -10.66 -16.31
N GLY A 244 -0.49 -10.39 -15.07
CA GLY A 244 -1.37 -11.24 -14.28
C GLY A 244 -0.68 -12.46 -13.65
N HIS A 245 0.64 -12.60 -13.77
CA HIS A 245 1.36 -13.84 -13.40
C HIS A 245 1.91 -13.87 -11.97
N ALA A 246 1.85 -12.80 -11.21
CA ALA A 246 2.44 -12.76 -9.87
C ALA A 246 1.66 -13.62 -8.85
N PRO A 247 2.17 -14.76 -8.37
CA PRO A 247 1.51 -15.63 -7.39
C PRO A 247 1.08 -14.88 -6.12
N PHE A 248 1.87 -13.94 -5.66
CA PHE A 248 1.58 -13.11 -4.51
C PHE A 248 0.17 -12.47 -4.58
N ILE A 249 -0.21 -11.89 -5.74
CA ILE A 249 -1.54 -11.25 -5.86
C ILE A 249 -2.67 -12.27 -5.83
N TRP A 250 -2.45 -13.47 -6.37
CA TRP A 250 -3.44 -14.53 -6.34
C TRP A 250 -3.67 -15.07 -4.94
N GLY A 251 -2.61 -15.18 -4.12
CA GLY A 251 -2.73 -15.44 -2.69
C GLY A 251 -3.53 -14.38 -1.95
N CYS A 252 -3.32 -13.08 -2.29
CA CYS A 252 -4.11 -11.98 -1.75
C CYS A 252 -5.59 -12.10 -2.14
N LEU A 253 -5.90 -12.30 -3.42
CA LEU A 253 -7.27 -12.38 -3.93
C LEU A 253 -8.02 -13.61 -3.41
N ALA A 254 -7.36 -14.77 -3.34
CA ALA A 254 -7.94 -15.99 -2.79
C ALA A 254 -8.36 -15.81 -1.32
N GLU A 255 -7.48 -15.24 -0.49
CA GLU A 255 -7.81 -15.00 0.92
C GLU A 255 -8.88 -13.91 1.09
N ALA A 256 -8.84 -12.85 0.26
CA ALA A 256 -9.87 -11.82 0.27
C ALA A 256 -11.25 -12.39 -0.06
N ARG A 257 -11.35 -13.21 -1.11
CA ARG A 257 -12.59 -13.89 -1.49
C ARG A 257 -13.09 -14.85 -0.41
N ARG A 258 -12.19 -15.63 0.19
CA ARG A 258 -12.53 -16.51 1.32
C ARG A 258 -13.15 -15.74 2.50
N ARG A 259 -12.75 -14.49 2.69
CA ARG A 259 -13.30 -13.57 3.71
C ARG A 259 -14.56 -12.83 3.26
N GLY A 260 -15.04 -13.07 2.06
CA GLY A 260 -16.24 -12.45 1.49
C GLY A 260 -16.02 -11.06 0.88
N ALA A 261 -14.78 -10.55 0.86
CA ALA A 261 -14.46 -9.27 0.23
C ALA A 261 -14.67 -9.33 -1.29
N LYS A 262 -14.98 -8.18 -1.88
CA LYS A 262 -14.99 -8.04 -3.34
C LYS A 262 -13.58 -8.09 -3.89
N THR A 263 -13.40 -8.85 -4.95
CA THR A 263 -12.09 -9.11 -5.57
C THR A 263 -12.05 -8.58 -6.99
N VAL A 264 -11.02 -7.76 -7.27
CA VAL A 264 -10.81 -7.15 -8.60
C VAL A 264 -9.38 -7.41 -9.05
N LEU A 265 -9.17 -7.60 -10.34
CA LEU A 265 -7.85 -7.63 -10.96
C LEU A 265 -7.69 -6.41 -11.87
N VAL A 266 -6.54 -5.74 -11.76
CA VAL A 266 -6.05 -4.78 -12.75
C VAL A 266 -4.81 -5.36 -13.42
N ALA A 267 -4.92 -5.70 -14.71
CA ALA A 267 -3.82 -6.30 -15.47
C ALA A 267 -3.89 -5.90 -16.95
N CYS A 268 -2.79 -6.10 -17.67
CA CYS A 268 -2.72 -5.88 -19.12
C CYS A 268 -2.78 -7.21 -19.91
N ASN A 269 -3.55 -8.18 -19.42
CA ASN A 269 -3.69 -9.49 -20.00
C ASN A 269 -5.17 -9.90 -20.05
N PRO A 270 -5.81 -9.89 -21.23
CA PRO A 270 -7.23 -10.18 -21.38
C PRO A 270 -7.65 -11.60 -20.95
N ALA A 271 -6.70 -12.55 -20.87
CA ALA A 271 -6.99 -13.94 -20.56
C ALA A 271 -7.58 -14.20 -19.17
N TYR A 272 -7.53 -13.19 -18.27
CA TYR A 272 -8.07 -13.29 -16.92
C TYR A 272 -9.51 -12.79 -16.76
N ARG A 273 -10.22 -12.46 -17.86
CA ARG A 273 -11.57 -11.88 -17.84
C ARG A 273 -12.54 -12.64 -16.95
N ASP A 274 -12.61 -13.94 -17.12
CA ASP A 274 -13.61 -14.81 -16.48
C ASP A 274 -12.99 -15.67 -15.36
N HIS A 275 -11.94 -15.18 -14.71
CA HIS A 275 -11.27 -15.95 -13.68
C HIS A 275 -12.16 -16.10 -12.43
N PRO A 276 -12.37 -17.31 -11.88
CA PRO A 276 -13.39 -17.60 -10.86
C PRO A 276 -13.13 -16.94 -9.49
N LEU A 277 -11.93 -16.48 -9.23
CA LEU A 277 -11.60 -15.71 -8.01
C LEU A 277 -11.98 -14.23 -8.12
N LEU A 278 -12.44 -13.74 -9.27
CA LEU A 278 -12.67 -12.31 -9.49
C LEU A 278 -14.17 -12.01 -9.56
N ASP A 279 -14.57 -10.92 -8.91
CA ASP A 279 -15.89 -10.30 -9.15
C ASP A 279 -15.83 -9.36 -10.36
N CYS A 280 -14.65 -8.79 -10.64
CA CYS A 280 -14.42 -7.92 -11.80
C CYS A 280 -12.95 -7.96 -12.22
N ALA A 281 -12.70 -7.73 -13.52
CA ALA A 281 -11.35 -7.58 -14.05
C ALA A 281 -11.28 -6.36 -14.98
N ILE A 282 -10.33 -5.47 -14.76
CA ILE A 282 -10.01 -4.31 -15.62
C ILE A 282 -8.74 -4.66 -16.37
N LEU A 283 -8.86 -4.92 -17.66
CA LEU A 283 -7.81 -5.56 -18.47
C LEU A 283 -7.47 -4.74 -19.73
N PRO A 284 -6.96 -3.50 -19.60
CA PRO A 284 -6.54 -2.72 -20.76
C PRO A 284 -5.37 -3.43 -21.47
N ASP A 285 -5.60 -3.86 -22.70
CA ASP A 285 -4.59 -4.52 -23.51
C ASP A 285 -3.52 -3.50 -23.96
N SER A 286 -2.48 -3.31 -23.15
CA SER A 286 -1.37 -2.41 -23.47
C SER A 286 -0.52 -2.91 -24.65
N GLY A 287 -0.60 -4.19 -24.97
CA GLY A 287 0.29 -4.84 -25.95
C GLY A 287 1.74 -4.93 -25.45
N PRO A 288 2.67 -5.29 -26.35
CA PRO A 288 4.08 -5.43 -26.01
C PRO A 288 4.75 -4.07 -25.75
N GLU A 289 5.68 -4.05 -24.83
CA GLU A 289 6.45 -2.86 -24.46
C GLU A 289 7.49 -2.47 -25.53
N VAL A 290 7.87 -1.20 -25.61
CA VAL A 290 8.97 -0.75 -26.48
C VAL A 290 10.31 -1.37 -26.09
N LEU A 291 10.51 -1.67 -24.81
CA LEU A 291 11.56 -2.53 -24.30
C LEU A 291 10.90 -3.80 -23.79
N THR A 292 11.07 -4.90 -24.51
CA THR A 292 10.39 -6.18 -24.29
C THR A 292 10.42 -6.59 -22.81
N GLY A 293 9.25 -6.91 -22.24
CA GLY A 293 9.08 -7.35 -20.85
C GLY A 293 9.22 -6.23 -19.79
N SER A 294 9.53 -4.99 -20.18
CA SER A 294 9.70 -3.89 -19.23
C SER A 294 8.37 -3.23 -18.86
N THR A 295 7.52 -3.94 -18.14
CA THR A 295 6.14 -3.56 -17.79
C THR A 295 6.01 -2.34 -16.85
N ARG A 296 7.11 -1.72 -16.46
CA ARG A 296 7.11 -0.42 -15.80
C ARG A 296 6.72 0.73 -16.75
N LEU A 297 6.71 0.51 -18.07
CA LEU A 297 6.42 1.49 -19.11
C LEU A 297 4.90 1.59 -19.38
N LYS A 298 4.41 1.13 -20.52
CA LYS A 298 2.99 1.24 -20.92
C LYS A 298 2.04 0.59 -19.89
N ALA A 299 2.32 -0.64 -19.49
CA ALA A 299 1.51 -1.35 -18.51
C ALA A 299 1.47 -0.59 -17.16
N GLY A 300 2.60 -0.03 -16.73
CA GLY A 300 2.67 0.83 -15.54
C GLY A 300 1.85 2.11 -15.70
N THR A 301 1.95 2.78 -16.86
CA THR A 301 1.17 3.99 -17.17
C THR A 301 -0.33 3.69 -17.19
N ALA A 302 -0.76 2.59 -17.84
CA ALA A 302 -2.15 2.16 -17.85
C ALA A 302 -2.68 1.86 -16.45
N THR A 303 -1.90 1.13 -15.65
CA THR A 303 -2.22 0.85 -14.25
C THR A 303 -2.44 2.13 -13.46
N LYS A 304 -1.50 3.08 -13.53
CA LYS A 304 -1.62 4.39 -12.84
C LYS A 304 -2.91 5.11 -13.22
N LEU A 305 -3.25 5.17 -14.50
CA LEU A 305 -4.47 5.81 -14.96
C LEU A 305 -5.72 5.12 -14.38
N VAL A 306 -5.77 3.79 -14.39
CA VAL A 306 -6.90 3.01 -13.84
C VAL A 306 -7.05 3.26 -12.33
N LEU A 307 -5.97 3.18 -11.55
CA LEU A 307 -6.04 3.41 -10.09
C LEU A 307 -6.53 4.82 -9.78
N ASN A 308 -6.01 5.84 -10.47
CA ASN A 308 -6.47 7.22 -10.29
C ASN A 308 -7.96 7.41 -10.65
N LEU A 309 -8.47 6.73 -11.69
CA LEU A 309 -9.91 6.74 -12.00
C LEU A 309 -10.72 6.16 -10.83
N ILE A 310 -10.31 5.02 -10.29
CA ILE A 310 -11.03 4.33 -9.22
C ILE A 310 -11.13 5.21 -7.97
N THR A 311 -9.99 5.67 -7.43
CA THR A 311 -9.98 6.43 -6.18
C THR A 311 -10.60 7.81 -6.33
N THR A 312 -10.29 8.53 -7.42
CA THR A 312 -10.85 9.86 -7.66
C THR A 312 -12.36 9.83 -7.80
N LEU A 313 -12.89 8.91 -8.61
CA LEU A 313 -14.34 8.81 -8.83
C LEU A 313 -15.07 8.27 -7.61
N ALA A 314 -14.52 7.28 -6.90
CA ALA A 314 -15.15 6.73 -5.70
C ALA A 314 -15.21 7.78 -4.58
N LEU A 315 -14.14 8.54 -4.35
CA LEU A 315 -14.11 9.59 -3.33
C LEU A 315 -14.94 10.81 -3.72
N ALA A 316 -14.99 11.16 -5.01
CA ALA A 316 -15.92 12.20 -5.49
C ALA A 316 -17.38 11.80 -5.23
N ARG A 317 -17.77 10.55 -5.55
CA ARG A 317 -19.12 10.01 -5.28
C ARG A 317 -19.40 9.84 -3.78
N SER A 318 -18.37 9.70 -2.96
CA SER A 318 -18.47 9.72 -1.49
C SER A 318 -18.60 11.15 -0.91
N GLY A 319 -18.82 12.14 -1.77
CA GLY A 319 -19.05 13.53 -1.37
C GLY A 319 -17.78 14.28 -0.96
N LYS A 320 -16.58 13.82 -1.31
CA LYS A 320 -15.30 14.48 -0.99
C LYS A 320 -14.94 15.65 -1.92
N VAL A 321 -15.74 15.82 -2.95
CA VAL A 321 -15.58 16.84 -4.01
C VAL A 321 -16.87 17.61 -4.19
N MET A 322 -16.79 18.91 -4.46
CA MET A 322 -17.91 19.76 -4.86
C MET A 322 -17.57 20.38 -6.22
N SER A 323 -18.41 20.13 -7.24
CA SER A 323 -18.07 20.42 -8.64
C SER A 323 -16.73 19.70 -8.98
N ASN A 324 -15.68 20.45 -9.29
CA ASN A 324 -14.31 19.94 -9.49
C ASN A 324 -13.33 20.39 -8.38
N LEU A 325 -13.85 20.83 -7.22
CA LEU A 325 -13.06 21.39 -6.12
C LEU A 325 -12.88 20.39 -4.99
N MET A 326 -11.66 20.30 -4.48
CA MET A 326 -11.25 19.43 -3.38
C MET A 326 -11.68 20.04 -2.03
N ILE A 327 -12.96 19.97 -1.69
CA ILE A 327 -13.51 20.63 -0.48
C ILE A 327 -13.11 19.93 0.84
N ASP A 328 -12.54 18.75 0.75
CA ASP A 328 -12.03 17.99 1.91
C ASP A 328 -10.48 17.88 1.89
N LEU A 329 -9.78 18.73 1.14
CA LEU A 329 -8.31 18.71 1.18
C LEU A 329 -7.78 18.93 2.61
N ASN A 330 -6.61 18.36 2.92
CA ASN A 330 -5.94 18.55 4.21
C ASN A 330 -4.88 19.66 4.10
N PRO A 331 -5.13 20.91 4.60
CA PRO A 331 -4.24 22.05 4.41
C PRO A 331 -3.01 22.00 5.33
N SER A 332 -2.18 20.98 5.20
CA SER A 332 -0.99 20.73 6.06
C SER A 332 0.19 21.65 5.77
N ASN A 333 0.20 22.36 4.63
CA ASN A 333 1.27 23.27 4.24
C ASN A 333 0.74 24.57 3.62
N SER A 334 1.64 25.55 3.39
CA SER A 334 1.27 26.87 2.87
C SER A 334 0.57 26.81 1.50
N LYS A 335 1.02 25.95 0.59
CA LYS A 335 0.42 25.73 -0.73
C LYS A 335 -1.03 25.25 -0.61
N LEU A 336 -1.28 24.28 0.27
CA LEU A 336 -2.62 23.72 0.48
C LEU A 336 -3.53 24.70 1.22
N ARG A 337 -2.99 25.50 2.15
CA ARG A 337 -3.73 26.61 2.79
C ARG A 337 -4.13 27.66 1.77
N GLY A 338 -3.25 28.09 0.88
CA GLY A 338 -3.57 29.00 -0.21
C GLY A 338 -4.66 28.43 -1.14
N ARG A 339 -4.63 27.12 -1.42
CA ARG A 339 -5.69 26.46 -2.19
C ARG A 339 -7.02 26.48 -1.44
N ALA A 340 -7.05 26.19 -0.13
CA ALA A 340 -8.26 26.22 0.68
C ALA A 340 -8.92 27.60 0.67
N ILE A 341 -8.12 28.67 0.77
CA ILE A 341 -8.61 30.05 0.70
C ILE A 341 -9.27 30.31 -0.68
N ARG A 342 -8.59 29.93 -1.78
CA ARG A 342 -9.18 30.10 -3.13
C ARG A 342 -10.50 29.34 -3.28
N ILE A 343 -10.57 28.09 -2.83
CA ILE A 343 -11.81 27.30 -2.90
C ILE A 343 -12.95 27.98 -2.15
N VAL A 344 -12.70 28.51 -0.95
CA VAL A 344 -13.74 29.24 -0.20
C VAL A 344 -14.18 30.50 -0.93
N ARG A 345 -13.23 31.27 -1.50
CA ARG A 345 -13.53 32.46 -2.31
C ARG A 345 -14.36 32.11 -3.53
N ASP A 346 -13.94 31.09 -4.27
CA ASP A 346 -14.62 30.67 -5.53
C ASP A 346 -16.07 30.23 -5.26
N LEU A 347 -16.34 29.61 -4.11
CA LEU A 347 -17.67 29.11 -3.77
C LEU A 347 -18.57 30.14 -3.07
N THR A 348 -18.00 31.17 -2.44
CA THR A 348 -18.79 32.12 -1.62
C THR A 348 -18.72 33.56 -2.13
N GLY A 349 -17.81 33.89 -3.02
CA GLY A 349 -17.50 35.28 -3.41
C GLY A 349 -16.83 36.12 -2.32
N ALA A 350 -16.47 35.52 -1.18
CA ALA A 350 -15.88 36.26 -0.06
C ALA A 350 -14.49 36.79 -0.37
N GLU A 351 -14.14 37.93 0.20
CA GLU A 351 -12.78 38.49 0.16
C GLU A 351 -11.78 37.56 0.86
N GLU A 352 -10.51 37.64 0.46
CA GLU A 352 -9.44 36.74 0.94
C GLU A 352 -9.31 36.75 2.46
N ALA A 353 -9.39 37.93 3.08
CA ALA A 353 -9.30 38.10 4.52
C ALA A 353 -10.44 37.39 5.27
N ALA A 354 -11.66 37.50 4.77
CA ALA A 354 -12.84 36.84 5.33
C ALA A 354 -12.78 35.32 5.15
N ALA A 355 -12.36 34.84 3.98
CA ALA A 355 -12.18 33.41 3.71
C ALA A 355 -11.10 32.80 4.61
N ARG A 356 -9.97 33.48 4.79
CA ARG A 356 -8.88 33.08 5.70
C ARG A 356 -9.37 33.00 7.14
N GLN A 357 -10.02 34.06 7.64
CA GLN A 357 -10.57 34.10 8.99
C GLN A 357 -11.57 32.97 9.23
N ALA A 358 -12.45 32.70 8.27
CA ALA A 358 -13.41 31.61 8.37
C ALA A 358 -12.72 30.23 8.45
N LEU A 359 -11.66 30.02 7.65
CA LEU A 359 -10.88 28.78 7.68
C LEU A 359 -10.11 28.61 8.99
N GLU A 360 -9.46 29.66 9.49
CA GLU A 360 -8.72 29.65 10.76
C GLU A 360 -9.66 29.35 11.94
N ALA A 361 -10.80 30.01 12.00
CA ALA A 361 -11.81 29.79 13.03
C ALA A 361 -12.43 28.39 13.02
N ASN A 362 -12.31 27.65 11.90
CA ASN A 362 -12.88 26.30 11.74
C ASN A 362 -11.79 25.22 11.53
N GLY A 363 -10.58 25.42 12.06
CA GLY A 363 -9.51 24.43 12.00
C GLY A 363 -9.12 24.04 10.57
N TRP A 364 -9.22 24.96 9.62
CA TRP A 364 -8.95 24.74 8.20
C TRP A 364 -9.84 23.65 7.55
N VAL A 365 -11.06 23.46 8.07
CA VAL A 365 -12.07 22.58 7.45
C VAL A 365 -12.94 23.42 6.51
N ILE A 366 -12.74 23.23 5.20
CA ILE A 366 -13.40 24.04 4.16
C ILE A 366 -14.92 23.97 4.30
N ARG A 367 -15.52 22.80 4.49
CA ARG A 367 -16.99 22.64 4.65
C ARG A 367 -17.56 23.51 5.78
N GLN A 368 -16.87 23.57 6.91
CA GLN A 368 -17.30 24.36 8.07
C GLN A 368 -17.15 25.86 7.79
N ALA A 369 -16.09 26.27 7.11
CA ALA A 369 -15.89 27.64 6.68
C ALA A 369 -16.97 28.09 5.67
N LEU A 370 -17.31 27.24 4.71
CA LEU A 370 -18.40 27.50 3.74
C LEU A 370 -19.75 27.67 4.44
N ALA A 371 -20.14 26.74 5.34
CA ALA A 371 -21.38 26.81 6.08
C ALA A 371 -21.50 28.13 6.89
N LYS A 372 -20.37 28.58 7.50
CA LYS A 372 -20.36 29.82 8.28
C LYS A 372 -20.49 31.09 7.43
N LEU A 373 -19.96 31.06 6.21
CA LEU A 373 -20.06 32.22 5.29
C LEU A 373 -21.44 32.25 4.59
N SER A 374 -22.02 31.10 4.24
CA SER A 374 -23.35 31.01 3.62
C SER A 374 -24.48 31.41 4.56
N ASN A 375 -24.32 31.29 5.90
CA ASN A 375 -25.30 31.72 6.88
C ASN A 375 -25.22 33.22 7.21
N ARG A 376 -24.34 33.98 6.56
CA ARG A 376 -24.19 35.44 6.74
C ARG A 376 -24.75 36.26 5.58
N THR A 377 -25.21 35.60 4.53
CA THR A 377 -25.99 36.15 3.42
C THR A 377 -27.45 35.77 3.56
#